data_6e7d28063cb41f10afe1eed7ca31522b
#
_entry.id   6e7d28063cb41f10afe1eed7ca31522b
#
_cell.length_a   1.000
_cell.length_b   1.000
_cell.length_c   1.000
_cell.angle_alpha   90.00
_cell.angle_beta   90.00
_cell.angle_gamma   90.00
#
_symmetry.space_group_name_H-M   'P 1'
#
loop_
_entity.id
_entity.type
_entity.pdbx_description
1 polymer ?
#
loop_
_entity_poly.entity_id
_entity_poly.type
_entity_poly.pdbx_seq_one_letter_code
_entity_poly.pdbx_strand_id
1 'polypeptide(L)'
;MSNILVKTARAMAMAALISVSVLAPGSAQAQPSGIKRTDLQRHDLSVPGREAVQVRVDLEPGVAFGNHTHPGEEIIYVLEGTFEYQIEGKPPVTLKAGDVLFIPAGTVHAAKNVGSVTASELATYIVEKGKPLLTLVK
;
A
#
# COMPACT_ATOMS: atom_id res chain seq x y z
N MET A 1 -66.44 -36.96 37.80
CA MET A 1 -66.37 -35.73 37.01
C MET A 1 -64.85 -35.33 36.89
N SER A 2 -64.28 -35.72 35.80
CA SER A 2 -62.78 -35.51 35.58
C SER A 2 -62.56 -34.43 34.53
N ASN A 3 -61.91 -33.31 34.93
CA ASN A 3 -61.57 -32.29 34.00
C ASN A 3 -60.10 -32.53 33.52
N ILE A 4 -60.00 -32.88 32.26
CA ILE A 4 -58.67 -33.03 31.58
C ILE A 4 -58.23 -31.68 31.09
N LEU A 5 -57.11 -31.17 31.66
CA LEU A 5 -56.49 -29.96 31.23
C LEU A 5 -55.46 -30.26 30.08
N VAL A 6 -55.79 -29.82 28.89
CA VAL A 6 -54.94 -29.95 27.72
C VAL A 6 -53.91 -28.78 27.77
N LYS A 7 -52.63 -29.09 28.01
CA LYS A 7 -51.53 -28.14 27.91
C LYS A 7 -51.03 -28.10 26.47
N THR A 8 -51.34 -27.02 25.75
CA THR A 8 -50.76 -26.74 24.43
C THR A 8 -49.36 -26.19 24.59
N ALA A 9 -48.35 -26.98 24.19
CA ALA A 9 -46.99 -26.51 24.08
C ALA A 9 -46.81 -25.72 22.78
N ARG A 10 -46.52 -24.43 22.88
CA ARG A 10 -46.09 -23.59 21.74
C ARG A 10 -44.60 -23.80 21.51
N ALA A 11 -44.27 -24.46 20.41
CA ALA A 11 -42.88 -24.52 19.92
C ALA A 11 -42.53 -23.19 19.26
N MET A 12 -41.57 -22.43 19.86
CA MET A 12 -40.93 -21.27 19.23
C MET A 12 -39.83 -21.79 18.29
N ALA A 13 -40.04 -21.67 16.99
CA ALA A 13 -39.00 -21.86 15.99
C ALA A 13 -38.12 -20.61 15.97
N MET A 14 -36.87 -20.73 16.49
CA MET A 14 -35.81 -19.72 16.32
C MET A 14 -35.23 -19.86 14.91
N ALA A 15 -35.57 -18.94 14.02
CA ALA A 15 -34.88 -18.81 12.73
C ALA A 15 -33.52 -18.15 12.95
N ALA A 16 -32.44 -18.92 12.85
CA ALA A 16 -31.07 -18.39 12.84
C ALA A 16 -30.79 -17.75 11.47
N LEU A 17 -30.70 -16.43 11.43
CA LEU A 17 -30.24 -15.67 10.27
C LEU A 17 -28.70 -15.82 10.17
N ILE A 18 -28.26 -16.68 9.26
CA ILE A 18 -26.85 -16.79 8.89
C ILE A 18 -26.55 -15.63 7.93
N SER A 19 -25.93 -14.56 8.44
CA SER A 19 -25.39 -13.48 7.62
C SER A 19 -24.12 -13.96 6.94
N VAL A 20 -24.20 -14.26 5.65
CA VAL A 20 -23.04 -14.52 4.81
C VAL A 20 -22.39 -13.17 4.47
N SER A 21 -21.30 -12.86 5.16
CA SER A 21 -20.45 -11.70 4.79
C SER A 21 -19.71 -12.03 3.50
N VAL A 22 -20.17 -11.49 2.38
CA VAL A 22 -19.45 -11.54 1.11
C VAL A 22 -18.26 -10.58 1.23
N LEU A 23 -17.05 -11.11 1.42
CA LEU A 23 -15.83 -10.34 1.23
C LEU A 23 -15.73 -10.00 -0.27
N ALA A 24 -15.92 -8.73 -0.62
CA ALA A 24 -15.65 -8.24 -1.95
C ALA A 24 -14.12 -8.41 -2.21
N PRO A 25 -13.72 -9.04 -3.34
CA PRO A 25 -12.31 -9.08 -3.69
C PRO A 25 -11.84 -7.64 -3.94
N GLY A 26 -10.89 -7.18 -3.11
CA GLY A 26 -10.20 -5.93 -3.36
C GLY A 26 -9.58 -5.98 -4.76
N SER A 27 -9.87 -4.98 -5.59
CA SER A 27 -9.27 -4.86 -6.92
C SER A 27 -7.76 -4.71 -6.75
N ALA A 28 -7.01 -5.81 -6.94
CA ALA A 28 -5.57 -5.74 -7.09
C ALA A 28 -5.31 -4.94 -8.39
N GLN A 29 -4.91 -3.67 -8.25
CA GLN A 29 -4.46 -2.90 -9.39
C GLN A 29 -3.20 -3.58 -9.93
N ALA A 30 -3.26 -4.06 -11.18
CA ALA A 30 -2.10 -4.64 -11.84
C ALA A 30 -0.95 -3.62 -11.84
N GLN A 31 0.22 -4.02 -11.36
CA GLN A 31 1.41 -3.18 -11.44
C GLN A 31 1.74 -2.91 -12.91
N PRO A 32 2.17 -1.69 -13.27
CA PRO A 32 2.64 -1.40 -14.62
C PRO A 32 3.75 -2.38 -15.02
N SER A 33 3.76 -2.79 -16.30
CA SER A 33 4.81 -3.67 -16.83
C SER A 33 6.19 -3.04 -16.59
N GLY A 34 7.18 -3.87 -16.21
CA GLY A 34 8.56 -3.45 -15.94
C GLY A 34 8.80 -2.83 -14.56
N ILE A 35 7.81 -2.89 -13.67
CA ILE A 35 7.95 -2.51 -12.25
C ILE A 35 7.74 -3.74 -11.38
N LYS A 36 8.68 -4.00 -10.48
CA LYS A 36 8.55 -5.05 -9.47
C LYS A 36 8.65 -4.43 -8.08
N ARG A 37 7.69 -4.73 -7.24
CA ARG A 37 7.69 -4.36 -5.82
C ARG A 37 7.81 -5.64 -4.98
N THR A 38 8.74 -5.63 -4.04
CA THR A 38 8.97 -6.74 -3.11
C THR A 38 8.81 -6.20 -1.69
N ASP A 39 7.77 -6.64 -1.00
CA ASP A 39 7.57 -6.30 0.41
C ASP A 39 8.64 -6.98 1.25
N LEU A 40 9.34 -6.22 2.08
CA LEU A 40 10.43 -6.69 2.92
C LEU A 40 10.00 -6.85 4.37
N GLN A 41 9.43 -5.80 4.95
CA GLN A 41 8.94 -5.81 6.33
C GLN A 41 7.91 -4.71 6.59
N ARG A 42 7.11 -4.93 7.63
CA ARG A 42 6.11 -3.97 8.13
C ARG A 42 6.00 -4.11 9.64
N HIS A 43 6.08 -3.00 10.36
CA HIS A 43 6.00 -2.96 11.82
C HIS A 43 5.23 -1.75 12.30
N ASP A 44 4.42 -1.94 13.33
CA ASP A 44 3.83 -0.83 14.08
C ASP A 44 4.95 -0.02 14.77
N LEU A 45 4.82 1.29 14.76
CA LEU A 45 5.74 2.17 15.48
C LEU A 45 5.26 2.39 16.93
N SER A 46 6.16 2.87 17.78
CA SER A 46 5.81 3.29 19.15
C SER A 46 4.84 4.49 19.17
N VAL A 47 4.76 5.26 18.08
CA VAL A 47 3.77 6.32 17.90
C VAL A 47 2.46 5.68 17.46
N PRO A 48 1.35 5.82 18.22
CA PRO A 48 0.07 5.22 17.88
C PRO A 48 -0.43 5.62 16.49
N GLY A 49 -0.99 4.67 15.75
CA GLY A 49 -1.56 4.89 14.42
C GLY A 49 -0.54 5.06 13.29
N ARG A 50 0.73 4.83 13.55
CA ARG A 50 1.81 4.86 12.55
C ARG A 50 2.48 3.51 12.40
N GLU A 51 2.94 3.23 11.20
CA GLU A 51 3.72 2.03 10.85
C GLU A 51 4.90 2.36 9.95
N ALA A 52 5.95 1.55 10.04
CA ALA A 52 7.04 1.53 9.09
C ALA A 52 6.83 0.37 8.10
N VAL A 53 6.97 0.66 6.82
CA VAL A 53 6.89 -0.32 5.73
C VAL A 53 8.15 -0.19 4.90
N GLN A 54 8.81 -1.32 4.62
CA GLN A 54 9.93 -1.33 3.68
C GLN A 54 9.61 -2.18 2.47
N VAL A 55 9.89 -1.62 1.29
CA VAL A 55 9.68 -2.24 -0.01
C VAL A 55 10.93 -2.05 -0.85
N ARG A 56 11.39 -3.11 -1.52
CA ARG A 56 12.31 -2.97 -2.64
C ARG A 56 11.50 -2.71 -3.90
N VAL A 57 11.86 -1.67 -4.64
CA VAL A 57 11.25 -1.32 -5.92
C VAL A 57 12.30 -1.43 -7.02
N ASP A 58 12.02 -2.25 -8.04
CA ASP A 58 12.87 -2.44 -9.20
C ASP A 58 12.14 -1.91 -10.44
N LEU A 59 12.80 -1.05 -11.22
CA LEU A 59 12.31 -0.51 -12.49
C LEU A 59 13.23 -0.97 -13.63
N GLU A 60 12.66 -1.55 -14.68
CA GLU A 60 13.39 -1.84 -15.91
C GLU A 60 13.86 -0.55 -16.62
N PRO A 61 14.88 -0.60 -17.49
CA PRO A 61 15.36 0.57 -18.21
C PRO A 61 14.25 1.32 -18.95
N GLY A 62 14.18 2.63 -18.76
CA GLY A 62 13.19 3.52 -19.37
C GLY A 62 11.79 3.48 -18.76
N VAL A 63 11.53 2.57 -17.82
CA VAL A 63 10.23 2.46 -17.15
C VAL A 63 10.05 3.59 -16.13
N ALA A 64 8.83 4.13 -16.07
CA ALA A 64 8.44 5.15 -15.12
C ALA A 64 7.29 4.67 -14.23
N PHE A 65 7.38 4.99 -12.94
CA PHE A 65 6.26 4.94 -12.01
C PHE A 65 5.61 6.33 -11.99
N GLY A 66 4.33 6.39 -12.39
CA GLY A 66 3.61 7.65 -12.55
C GLY A 66 3.37 8.42 -11.26
N ASN A 67 2.77 9.61 -11.38
CA ASN A 67 2.47 10.47 -10.25
C ASN A 67 1.64 9.74 -9.19
N HIS A 68 2.09 9.83 -7.95
CA HIS A 68 1.44 9.20 -6.81
C HIS A 68 1.79 9.91 -5.50
N THR A 69 1.09 9.55 -4.44
CA THR A 69 1.32 10.03 -3.07
C THR A 69 1.31 8.88 -2.09
N HIS A 70 1.87 9.10 -0.90
CA HIS A 70 1.81 8.21 0.25
C HIS A 70 1.15 8.88 1.45
N PRO A 71 0.49 8.12 2.36
CA PRO A 71 -0.14 8.66 3.57
C PRO A 71 0.88 8.91 4.71
N GLY A 72 2.08 9.35 4.37
CA GLY A 72 3.19 9.62 5.25
C GLY A 72 4.47 9.89 4.46
N GLU A 73 5.58 9.91 5.17
CA GLU A 73 6.90 10.18 4.61
C GLU A 73 7.46 8.96 3.89
N GLU A 74 8.25 9.19 2.84
CA GLU A 74 9.06 8.19 2.17
C GLU A 74 10.54 8.54 2.24
N ILE A 75 11.36 7.55 2.62
CA ILE A 75 12.82 7.65 2.65
C ILE A 75 13.34 6.62 1.64
N ILE A 76 14.05 7.10 0.62
CA ILE A 76 14.59 6.31 -0.46
C ILE A 76 16.08 6.17 -0.28
N TYR A 77 16.60 4.94 -0.47
CA TYR A 77 18.01 4.64 -0.64
C TYR A 77 18.20 3.88 -1.95
N VAL A 78 18.92 4.45 -2.91
CA VAL A 78 19.19 3.81 -4.20
C VAL A 78 20.21 2.68 -4.03
N LEU A 79 19.80 1.46 -4.39
CA LEU A 79 20.63 0.26 -4.30
C LEU A 79 21.51 0.07 -5.54
N GLU A 80 20.92 0.31 -6.74
CA GLU A 80 21.62 0.19 -8.02
C GLU A 80 20.91 0.99 -9.11
N GLY A 81 21.60 1.23 -10.23
CA GLY A 81 21.06 1.95 -11.38
C GLY A 81 20.97 3.44 -11.19
N THR A 82 20.09 4.07 -11.98
CA THR A 82 19.92 5.53 -11.98
C THR A 82 18.46 5.89 -12.08
N PHE A 83 17.95 6.60 -11.09
CA PHE A 83 16.59 7.14 -11.08
C PHE A 83 16.59 8.63 -11.40
N GLU A 84 15.54 9.10 -12.08
CA GLU A 84 15.12 10.49 -12.09
C GLU A 84 13.82 10.60 -11.29
N TYR A 85 13.82 11.45 -10.27
CA TYR A 85 12.63 11.77 -9.48
C TYR A 85 12.09 13.14 -9.88
N GLN A 86 10.78 13.19 -10.10
CA GLN A 86 10.01 14.42 -10.24
C GLN A 86 9.18 14.60 -8.98
N ILE A 87 9.39 15.71 -8.28
CA ILE A 87 8.71 16.04 -7.03
C ILE A 87 7.97 17.34 -7.26
N GLU A 88 6.67 17.38 -6.94
CA GLU A 88 5.85 18.56 -7.09
C GLU A 88 6.51 19.81 -6.47
N GLY A 89 6.57 20.89 -7.22
CA GLY A 89 7.17 22.16 -6.79
C GLY A 89 8.69 22.18 -6.75
N LYS A 90 9.39 21.14 -7.23
CA LYS A 90 10.86 21.06 -7.26
C LYS A 90 11.37 20.72 -8.66
N PRO A 91 12.60 21.14 -9.03
CA PRO A 91 13.24 20.63 -10.23
C PRO A 91 13.48 19.11 -10.11
N PRO A 92 13.52 18.36 -11.24
CA PRO A 92 13.88 16.96 -11.24
C PRO A 92 15.26 16.71 -10.62
N VAL A 93 15.40 15.59 -9.93
CA VAL A 93 16.68 15.16 -9.33
C VAL A 93 17.06 13.78 -9.84
N THR A 94 18.33 13.62 -10.24
CA THR A 94 18.89 12.33 -10.64
C THR A 94 19.66 11.72 -9.48
N LEU A 95 19.34 10.45 -9.16
CA LEU A 95 19.92 9.69 -8.06
C LEU A 95 20.61 8.44 -8.60
N LYS A 96 21.76 8.10 -8.04
CA LYS A 96 22.56 6.90 -8.35
C LYS A 96 22.73 6.03 -7.10
N ALA A 97 23.23 4.82 -7.28
CA ALA A 97 23.52 3.91 -6.19
C ALA A 97 24.26 4.60 -5.04
N GLY A 98 23.72 4.48 -3.81
CA GLY A 98 24.21 5.14 -2.60
C GLY A 98 23.57 6.49 -2.29
N ASP A 99 22.82 7.09 -3.22
CA ASP A 99 22.12 8.35 -2.98
C ASP A 99 20.84 8.11 -2.17
N VAL A 100 20.40 9.16 -1.48
CA VAL A 100 19.21 9.17 -0.64
C VAL A 100 18.27 10.31 -1.04
N LEU A 101 16.97 10.10 -0.83
CA LEU A 101 15.94 11.12 -1.04
C LEU A 101 14.89 11.03 0.06
N PHE A 102 14.42 12.19 0.52
CA PHE A 102 13.29 12.30 1.44
C PHE A 102 12.11 12.96 0.74
N ILE A 103 10.96 12.30 0.78
CA ILE A 103 9.69 12.80 0.23
C ILE A 103 8.74 13.04 1.39
N PRO A 104 8.27 14.29 1.61
CA PRO A 104 7.31 14.61 2.65
C PRO A 104 5.96 13.92 2.43
N ALA A 105 5.21 13.72 3.51
CA ALA A 105 3.87 13.13 3.47
C ALA A 105 2.95 13.85 2.47
N GLY A 106 2.22 13.06 1.67
CA GLY A 106 1.23 13.56 0.72
C GLY A 106 1.80 14.30 -0.50
N THR A 107 3.11 14.39 -0.64
CA THR A 107 3.74 15.08 -1.78
C THR A 107 3.59 14.25 -3.06
N VAL A 108 3.08 14.86 -4.13
CA VAL A 108 3.00 14.20 -5.45
C VAL A 108 4.40 14.05 -6.03
N HIS A 109 4.74 12.83 -6.44
CA HIS A 109 6.02 12.53 -7.05
C HIS A 109 5.93 11.37 -8.04
N ALA A 110 6.95 11.24 -8.88
CA ALA A 110 7.12 10.17 -9.87
C ALA A 110 8.59 9.78 -9.93
N ALA A 111 8.86 8.53 -10.30
CA ALA A 111 10.20 7.99 -10.49
C ALA A 111 10.35 7.38 -11.87
N LYS A 112 11.52 7.52 -12.50
CA LYS A 112 11.85 6.91 -13.78
C LYS A 112 13.24 6.34 -13.75
N ASN A 113 13.43 5.13 -14.27
CA ASN A 113 14.76 4.62 -14.56
C ASN A 113 15.30 5.27 -15.84
N VAL A 114 16.31 6.11 -15.69
CA VAL A 114 16.98 6.81 -16.81
C VAL A 114 18.32 6.17 -17.20
N GLY A 115 18.65 5.04 -16.56
CA GLY A 115 19.84 4.24 -16.87
C GLY A 115 19.57 3.15 -17.91
N SER A 116 20.60 2.34 -18.17
CA SER A 116 20.57 1.22 -19.12
C SER A 116 20.45 -0.16 -18.48
N VAL A 117 20.44 -0.21 -17.14
CA VAL A 117 20.26 -1.43 -16.34
C VAL A 117 19.04 -1.25 -15.43
N THR A 118 18.57 -2.32 -14.81
CA THR A 118 17.53 -2.21 -13.77
C THR A 118 17.96 -1.23 -12.70
N ALA A 119 17.09 -0.30 -12.33
CA ALA A 119 17.28 0.57 -11.20
C ALA A 119 16.49 0.03 -10.02
N SER A 120 17.14 -0.06 -8.86
CA SER A 120 16.56 -0.61 -7.63
C SER A 120 16.74 0.34 -6.47
N GLU A 121 15.73 0.43 -5.64
CA GLU A 121 15.75 1.24 -4.43
C GLU A 121 15.16 0.50 -3.24
N LEU A 122 15.60 0.87 -2.05
CA LEU A 122 14.94 0.55 -0.79
C LEU A 122 14.08 1.76 -0.41
N ALA A 123 12.77 1.60 -0.52
CA ALA A 123 11.80 2.58 -0.08
C ALA A 123 11.36 2.26 1.36
N THR A 124 11.50 3.21 2.26
CA THR A 124 11.03 3.11 3.65
C THR A 124 9.95 4.15 3.87
N TYR A 125 8.75 3.67 4.16
CA TYR A 125 7.57 4.49 4.40
C TYR A 125 7.28 4.58 5.90
N ILE A 126 7.04 5.80 6.40
CA ILE A 126 6.55 6.07 7.76
C ILE A 126 5.14 6.63 7.61
N VAL A 127 4.12 5.77 7.69
CA VAL A 127 2.78 6.08 7.19
C VAL A 127 1.69 5.87 8.22
N GLU A 128 0.51 6.43 7.93
CA GLU A 128 -0.70 6.17 8.70
C GLU A 128 -1.16 4.73 8.50
N LYS A 129 -1.33 4.01 9.60
CA LYS A 129 -1.81 2.63 9.62
C LYS A 129 -3.23 2.53 9.08
N GLY A 130 -3.47 1.51 8.24
CA GLY A 130 -4.80 1.23 7.69
C GLY A 130 -5.18 2.06 6.47
N LYS A 131 -4.33 2.99 6.02
CA LYS A 131 -4.52 3.69 4.75
C LYS A 131 -3.81 2.98 3.60
N PRO A 132 -4.30 3.11 2.34
CA PRO A 132 -3.57 2.63 1.17
C PRO A 132 -2.17 3.23 1.12
N LEU A 133 -1.13 2.38 0.99
CA LEU A 133 0.26 2.84 0.97
C LEU A 133 0.54 3.77 -0.19
N LEU A 134 -0.18 3.62 -1.31
CA LEU A 134 0.02 4.37 -2.55
C LEU A 134 -1.33 4.79 -3.12
N THR A 135 -1.41 6.06 -3.55
CA THR A 135 -2.55 6.62 -4.28
C THR A 135 -2.07 7.27 -5.58
N LEU A 136 -2.52 6.75 -6.72
CA LEU A 136 -2.20 7.34 -8.03
C LEU A 136 -2.89 8.69 -8.20
N VAL A 137 -2.16 9.65 -8.79
CA VAL A 137 -2.64 10.98 -9.13
C VAL A 137 -2.69 11.11 -10.66
N LYS A 138 -3.84 11.57 -11.17
CA LYS A 138 -4.07 11.77 -12.61
C LYS A 138 -3.54 13.12 -13.08
#